data_d55928fa703e30cf1fa52bb9e821f205
#
_entry.id   d55928fa703e30cf1fa52bb9e821f205
#
_cell.length_a   1.000
_cell.length_b   1.000
_cell.length_c   1.000
_cell.angle_alpha   90.00
_cell.angle_beta   90.00
_cell.angle_gamma   90.00
#
_symmetry.space_group_name_H-M   'P 1'
#
loop_
_entity.id
_entity.type
_entity.pdbx_description
1 polymer ?
#
loop_
_entity_poly.entity_id
_entity_poly.type
_entity_poly.pdbx_seq_one_letter_code
_entity_poly.pdbx_strand_id
1 'polypeptide(L)'
;MKRGLMLIDRGSREREAEEELEIICKKVKEKGNYDFTEFCFLEVVPPFIEDGMEKCLKKDIDEMTIVPYFLYPGKKVKIAVADAMKYQKDTKIKFLVSKPMTMHRTLVDLVDSRIVSALKENEISLSKDKVDVLVIGHGSMDPN
;
A
#
# COMPACT_ATOMS: atom_id res chain seq x y z
N MET A 1 -4.15 -0.88 -24.96
CA MET A 1 -4.32 0.03 -23.82
C MET A 1 -3.14 -0.22 -22.86
N LYS A 2 -2.29 0.76 -22.72
CA LYS A 2 -1.14 0.69 -21.82
C LYS A 2 -1.53 1.12 -20.42
N ARG A 3 -1.13 0.36 -19.42
CA ARG A 3 -1.56 0.53 -18.04
C ARG A 3 -0.39 0.81 -17.11
N GLY A 4 -0.51 1.87 -16.32
CA GLY A 4 0.41 2.19 -15.24
C GLY A 4 -0.20 1.91 -13.87
N LEU A 5 0.67 1.74 -12.87
CA LEU A 5 0.29 1.65 -11.47
C LEU A 5 1.21 2.52 -10.62
N MET A 6 0.61 3.26 -9.71
CA MET A 6 1.29 4.06 -8.69
C MET A 6 0.91 3.55 -7.31
N LEU A 7 1.90 3.10 -6.54
CA LEU A 7 1.73 2.86 -5.10
C LEU A 7 2.03 4.14 -4.33
N ILE A 8 1.15 4.53 -3.43
CA ILE A 8 1.38 5.66 -2.53
C ILE A 8 1.41 5.14 -1.10
N ASP A 9 2.59 5.15 -0.49
CA ASP A 9 2.78 4.81 0.91
C ASP A 9 2.91 6.08 1.76
N ARG A 10 2.82 5.93 3.08
CA ARG A 10 3.03 7.05 3.99
C ARG A 10 4.45 7.59 3.93
N GLY A 11 5.43 6.71 3.84
CA GLY A 11 6.84 6.99 3.97
C GLY A 11 7.40 6.58 5.34
N SER A 12 8.65 6.17 5.34
CA SER A 12 9.42 5.78 6.51
C SER A 12 10.88 6.19 6.32
N ARG A 13 11.59 6.44 7.43
CA ARG A 13 13.05 6.62 7.42
C ARG A 13 13.81 5.29 7.39
N GLU A 14 13.10 4.19 7.60
CA GLU A 14 13.66 2.84 7.51
C GLU A 14 13.88 2.49 6.04
N ARG A 15 15.11 2.14 5.69
CA ARG A 15 15.49 1.83 4.31
C ARG A 15 14.76 0.59 3.77
N GLU A 16 14.50 -0.36 4.64
CA GLU A 16 13.79 -1.58 4.32
C GLU A 16 12.39 -1.32 3.75
N ALA A 17 11.73 -0.23 4.16
CA ALA A 17 10.42 0.14 3.65
C ALA A 17 10.44 0.48 2.15
N GLU A 18 11.48 1.18 1.68
CA GLU A 18 11.67 1.49 0.27
C GLU A 18 11.98 0.22 -0.54
N GLU A 19 12.90 -0.60 -0.04
CA GLU A 19 13.28 -1.87 -0.68
C GLU A 19 12.08 -2.82 -0.83
N GLU A 20 11.21 -2.89 0.19
CA GLU A 20 9.96 -3.67 0.13
C GLU A 20 9.01 -3.15 -0.95
N LEU A 21 8.85 -1.83 -1.07
CA LEU A 21 7.99 -1.24 -2.11
C LEU A 21 8.50 -1.49 -3.52
N GLU A 22 9.82 -1.46 -3.73
CA GLU A 22 10.42 -1.83 -5.01
C GLU A 22 10.09 -3.29 -5.38
N ILE A 23 10.22 -4.21 -4.43
CA ILE A 23 9.88 -5.62 -4.63
C ILE A 23 8.39 -5.78 -4.94
N ILE A 24 7.52 -5.07 -4.22
CA ILE A 24 6.07 -5.11 -4.43
C ILE A 24 5.72 -4.57 -5.80
N CYS A 25 6.27 -3.42 -6.20
CA CYS A 25 6.07 -2.84 -7.53
C CYS A 25 6.44 -3.83 -8.65
N LYS A 26 7.59 -4.49 -8.52
CA LYS A 26 8.03 -5.50 -9.48
C LYS A 26 7.05 -6.68 -9.57
N LYS A 27 6.66 -7.24 -8.44
CA LYS A 27 5.71 -8.37 -8.38
C LYS A 27 4.33 -7.99 -8.91
N VAL A 28 3.83 -6.80 -8.59
CA VAL A 28 2.54 -6.33 -9.07
C VAL A 28 2.57 -6.05 -10.58
N LYS A 29 3.67 -5.51 -11.07
CA LYS A 29 3.88 -5.33 -12.52
C LYS A 29 3.72 -6.65 -13.27
N GLU A 30 4.45 -7.67 -12.81
CA GLU A 30 4.43 -9.00 -13.43
C GLU A 30 3.05 -9.66 -13.34
N LYS A 31 2.45 -9.71 -12.15
CA LYS A 31 1.15 -10.37 -11.91
C LYS A 31 -0.04 -9.61 -12.49
N GLY A 32 0.00 -8.30 -12.45
CA GLY A 32 -1.09 -7.41 -12.88
C GLY A 32 -1.02 -7.04 -14.35
N ASN A 33 0.03 -7.46 -15.05
CA ASN A 33 0.28 -7.12 -16.44
C ASN A 33 0.25 -5.60 -16.68
N TYR A 34 0.97 -4.85 -15.82
CA TYR A 34 1.15 -3.42 -15.98
C TYR A 34 2.39 -3.11 -16.83
N ASP A 35 2.27 -2.15 -17.73
CA ASP A 35 3.39 -1.68 -18.55
C ASP A 35 4.41 -0.88 -17.73
N PHE A 36 3.90 -0.16 -16.73
CA PHE A 36 4.68 0.69 -15.85
C PHE A 36 4.18 0.60 -14.40
N THR A 37 5.12 0.55 -13.45
CA THR A 37 4.83 0.65 -12.01
C THR A 37 5.82 1.59 -11.37
N GLU A 38 5.34 2.40 -10.43
CA GLU A 38 6.14 3.31 -9.64
C GLU A 38 5.57 3.38 -8.23
N PHE A 39 6.35 3.84 -7.27
CA PHE A 39 5.88 4.19 -5.94
C PHE A 39 6.32 5.61 -5.57
N CYS A 40 5.61 6.18 -4.62
CA CYS A 40 5.96 7.45 -3.99
C CYS A 40 5.46 7.48 -2.55
N PHE A 41 5.90 8.47 -1.81
CA PHE A 41 5.55 8.67 -0.42
C PHE A 41 4.71 9.93 -0.23
N LEU A 42 3.77 9.86 0.69
CA LEU A 42 2.98 11.02 1.09
C LEU A 42 3.83 12.05 1.84
N GLU A 43 4.72 11.55 2.71
CA GLU A 43 5.54 12.38 3.60
C GLU A 43 6.83 11.66 4.00
N VAL A 44 7.64 12.27 4.86
CA VAL A 44 8.84 11.73 5.52
C VAL A 44 10.07 11.70 4.63
N VAL A 45 10.03 11.00 3.50
CA VAL A 45 11.18 10.84 2.58
C VAL A 45 10.72 10.90 1.11
N PRO A 46 11.58 11.36 0.19
CA PRO A 46 11.31 11.26 -1.25
C PRO A 46 11.44 9.79 -1.74
N PRO A 47 10.92 9.46 -2.96
CA PRO A 47 10.19 10.37 -3.84
C PRO A 47 8.79 10.70 -3.31
N PHE A 48 8.43 11.98 -3.33
CA PHE A 48 7.09 12.43 -2.95
C PHE A 48 6.06 12.20 -4.06
N ILE A 49 4.78 12.43 -3.76
CA ILE A 49 3.68 12.25 -4.73
C ILE A 49 3.95 13.05 -6.01
N GLU A 50 4.46 14.29 -5.89
CA GLU A 50 4.82 15.12 -7.02
C GLU A 50 5.85 14.45 -7.92
N ASP A 51 6.95 13.94 -7.36
CA ASP A 51 8.01 13.25 -8.10
C ASP A 51 7.48 12.01 -8.83
N GLY A 52 6.68 11.21 -8.14
CA GLY A 52 6.07 10.01 -8.69
C GLY A 52 5.10 10.32 -9.83
N MET A 53 4.24 11.32 -9.64
CA MET A 53 3.28 11.75 -10.64
C MET A 53 3.99 12.31 -11.89
N GLU A 54 5.01 13.15 -11.73
CA GLU A 54 5.79 13.63 -12.87
C GLU A 54 6.42 12.50 -13.68
N LYS A 55 6.95 11.49 -13.03
CA LYS A 55 7.48 10.30 -13.72
C LYS A 55 6.40 9.57 -14.52
N CYS A 56 5.23 9.39 -13.92
CA CYS A 56 4.10 8.72 -14.58
C CYS A 56 3.57 9.49 -15.78
N LEU A 57 3.42 10.80 -15.66
CA LEU A 57 2.89 11.66 -16.72
C LEU A 57 3.79 11.74 -17.96
N LYS A 58 5.08 11.45 -17.79
CA LYS A 58 6.05 11.35 -18.90
C LYS A 58 5.98 9.99 -19.62
N LYS A 59 5.19 9.03 -19.13
CA LYS A 59 5.05 7.72 -19.74
C LYS A 59 3.89 7.69 -20.74
N ASP A 60 4.07 6.92 -21.80
CA ASP A 60 3.05 6.65 -22.80
C ASP A 60 2.10 5.56 -22.27
N ILE A 61 1.19 5.98 -21.37
CA ILE A 61 0.15 5.13 -20.77
C ILE A 61 -1.23 5.75 -20.95
N ASP A 62 -2.25 4.90 -21.08
CA ASP A 62 -3.65 5.33 -21.28
C ASP A 62 -4.39 5.45 -19.95
N GLU A 63 -4.04 4.57 -19.01
CA GLU A 63 -4.69 4.45 -17.72
C GLU A 63 -3.66 4.26 -16.59
N MET A 64 -3.86 4.90 -15.46
CA MET A 64 -3.05 4.75 -14.26
C MET A 64 -3.92 4.37 -13.06
N THR A 65 -3.59 3.25 -12.43
CA THR A 65 -4.20 2.84 -11.18
C THR A 65 -3.39 3.41 -10.01
N ILE A 66 -4.03 4.25 -9.22
CA ILE A 66 -3.47 4.81 -7.96
C ILE A 66 -3.88 3.90 -6.83
N VAL A 67 -2.92 3.34 -6.13
CA VAL A 67 -3.13 2.43 -5.01
C VAL A 67 -2.62 3.07 -3.72
N PRO A 68 -3.50 3.52 -2.83
CA PRO A 68 -3.10 3.95 -1.50
C PRO A 68 -2.66 2.72 -0.70
N TYR A 69 -1.34 2.57 -0.55
CA TYR A 69 -0.71 1.44 0.12
C TYR A 69 -0.70 1.64 1.64
N PHE A 70 -1.90 1.61 2.23
CA PHE A 70 -2.14 1.82 3.65
C PHE A 70 -2.95 0.66 4.22
N LEU A 71 -2.61 0.23 5.42
CA LEU A 71 -3.36 -0.83 6.10
C LEU A 71 -4.76 -0.37 6.53
N TYR A 72 -4.92 0.92 6.86
CA TYR A 72 -6.19 1.44 7.37
C TYR A 72 -6.70 2.60 6.52
N PRO A 73 -8.03 2.71 6.33
CA PRO A 73 -8.61 3.94 5.83
C PRO A 73 -8.44 5.02 6.90
N GLY A 74 -8.09 6.22 6.49
CA GLY A 74 -7.89 7.32 7.44
C GLY A 74 -7.53 8.62 6.73
N LYS A 75 -7.31 9.66 7.51
CA LYS A 75 -7.00 11.00 7.01
C LYS A 75 -5.83 11.01 6.01
N LYS A 76 -4.79 10.22 6.27
CA LYS A 76 -3.61 10.15 5.39
C LYS A 76 -3.94 9.55 4.01
N VAL A 77 -4.80 8.55 3.96
CA VAL A 77 -5.28 7.98 2.67
C VAL A 77 -6.03 9.04 1.87
N LYS A 78 -6.93 9.78 2.52
CA LYS A 78 -7.70 10.85 1.88
C LYS A 78 -6.79 11.94 1.31
N ILE A 79 -5.76 12.36 2.06
CA ILE A 79 -4.77 13.34 1.61
C ILE A 79 -3.98 12.79 0.41
N ALA A 80 -3.44 11.59 0.52
CA ALA A 80 -2.65 10.97 -0.54
C ALA A 80 -3.41 10.87 -1.87
N VAL A 81 -4.65 10.40 -1.81
CA VAL A 81 -5.53 10.31 -2.98
C VAL A 81 -5.86 11.70 -3.54
N ALA A 82 -6.20 12.66 -2.68
CA ALA A 82 -6.51 14.02 -3.11
C ALA A 82 -5.31 14.69 -3.79
N ASP A 83 -4.10 14.51 -3.26
CA ASP A 83 -2.88 15.07 -3.85
C ASP A 83 -2.58 14.46 -5.21
N ALA A 84 -2.67 13.13 -5.35
CA ALA A 84 -2.48 12.47 -6.64
C ALA A 84 -3.54 12.89 -7.67
N MET A 85 -4.80 13.00 -7.27
CA MET A 85 -5.91 13.36 -8.17
C MET A 85 -5.86 14.80 -8.69
N LYS A 86 -5.08 15.71 -8.09
CA LYS A 86 -4.86 17.06 -8.61
C LYS A 86 -4.30 17.05 -10.04
N TYR A 87 -3.50 16.05 -10.35
CA TYR A 87 -2.85 15.89 -11.66
C TYR A 87 -3.78 15.39 -12.77
N GLN A 88 -4.97 14.90 -12.42
CA GLN A 88 -5.94 14.41 -13.45
C GLN A 88 -6.32 15.50 -14.46
N LYS A 89 -6.33 16.75 -14.03
CA LYS A 89 -6.74 17.88 -14.88
C LYS A 89 -5.74 18.19 -16.00
N ASP A 90 -4.48 17.84 -15.78
CA ASP A 90 -3.36 18.21 -16.66
C ASP A 90 -2.96 17.08 -17.61
N THR A 91 -3.74 16.01 -17.68
CA THR A 91 -3.42 14.83 -18.48
C THR A 91 -4.66 14.19 -19.12
N LYS A 92 -4.43 13.47 -20.22
CA LYS A 92 -5.42 12.58 -20.84
C LYS A 92 -5.40 11.18 -20.26
N ILE A 93 -4.42 10.84 -19.43
CA ILE A 93 -4.32 9.54 -18.76
C ILE A 93 -5.51 9.43 -17.80
N LYS A 94 -6.25 8.35 -17.89
CA LYS A 94 -7.37 8.08 -17.00
C LYS A 94 -6.86 7.57 -15.66
N PHE A 95 -7.19 8.24 -14.56
CA PHE A 95 -6.85 7.78 -13.22
C PHE A 95 -7.95 6.91 -12.63
N LEU A 96 -7.57 5.77 -12.09
CA LEU A 96 -8.41 4.89 -11.27
C LEU A 96 -7.82 4.82 -9.87
N VAL A 97 -8.66 4.93 -8.86
CA VAL A 97 -8.21 4.83 -7.46
C VAL A 97 -8.74 3.54 -6.86
N SER A 98 -7.84 2.72 -6.34
CA SER A 98 -8.23 1.51 -5.61
C SER A 98 -8.62 1.84 -4.17
N LYS A 99 -9.29 0.89 -3.52
CA LYS A 99 -9.43 0.91 -2.06
C LYS A 99 -8.07 0.68 -1.39
N PRO A 100 -7.84 1.19 -0.18
CA PRO A 100 -6.70 0.80 0.62
C PRO A 100 -6.77 -0.70 0.98
N MET A 101 -5.71 -1.26 1.54
CA MET A 101 -5.58 -2.71 1.78
C MET A 101 -6.49 -3.27 2.88
N THR A 102 -7.22 -2.43 3.59
CA THR A 102 -8.07 -2.77 4.72
C THR A 102 -9.08 -3.88 4.46
N MET A 103 -9.31 -4.69 5.47
CA MET A 103 -10.38 -5.70 5.53
C MET A 103 -10.30 -6.80 4.45
N HIS A 104 -9.17 -6.92 3.76
CA HIS A 104 -9.00 -8.01 2.82
C HIS A 104 -8.71 -9.31 3.58
N ARG A 105 -9.36 -10.40 3.19
CA ARG A 105 -9.22 -11.71 3.84
C ARG A 105 -7.77 -12.16 3.96
N THR A 106 -6.94 -11.88 2.98
CA THR A 106 -5.52 -12.22 2.99
C THR A 106 -4.76 -11.62 4.18
N LEU A 107 -5.17 -10.43 4.67
CA LEU A 107 -4.57 -9.84 5.88
C LEU A 107 -5.00 -10.58 7.14
N VAL A 108 -6.24 -11.06 7.20
CA VAL A 108 -6.71 -11.89 8.30
C VAL A 108 -5.94 -13.21 8.33
N ASP A 109 -5.80 -13.87 7.17
CA ASP A 109 -5.04 -15.12 7.04
C ASP A 109 -3.56 -14.91 7.42
N LEU A 110 -2.98 -13.75 7.10
CA LEU A 110 -1.61 -13.40 7.51
C LEU A 110 -1.52 -13.24 9.04
N VAL A 111 -2.45 -12.55 9.67
CA VAL A 111 -2.48 -12.39 11.14
C VAL A 111 -2.60 -13.76 11.82
N ASP A 112 -3.51 -14.61 11.35
CA ASP A 112 -3.66 -15.96 11.85
C ASP A 112 -2.37 -16.78 11.72
N SER A 113 -1.73 -16.74 10.56
CA SER A 113 -0.44 -17.43 10.35
C SER A 113 0.66 -16.93 11.29
N ARG A 114 0.70 -15.62 11.60
CA ARG A 114 1.67 -15.04 12.54
C ARG A 114 1.41 -15.51 13.97
N ILE A 115 0.14 -15.60 14.38
CA ILE A 115 -0.25 -16.15 15.69
C ILE A 115 0.22 -17.61 15.79
N VAL A 116 -0.11 -18.43 14.80
CA VAL A 116 0.30 -19.84 14.78
C VAL A 116 1.81 -20.00 14.84
N SER A 117 2.56 -19.21 14.09
CA SER A 117 4.03 -19.21 14.13
C SER A 117 4.57 -18.87 15.51
N ALA A 118 4.06 -17.80 16.13
CA ALA A 118 4.48 -17.39 17.47
C ALA A 118 4.22 -18.45 18.53
N LEU A 119 3.05 -19.11 18.46
CA LEU A 119 2.73 -20.22 19.37
C LEU A 119 3.69 -21.40 19.19
N LYS A 120 3.99 -21.75 17.94
CA LYS A 120 4.91 -22.85 17.62
C LYS A 120 6.34 -22.55 18.09
N GLU A 121 6.84 -21.34 17.87
CA GLU A 121 8.18 -20.91 18.28
C GLU A 121 8.36 -20.91 19.80
N ASN A 122 7.26 -20.75 20.56
CA ASN A 122 7.25 -20.77 22.04
C ASN A 122 6.75 -22.09 22.62
N GLU A 123 6.61 -23.14 21.80
CA GLU A 123 6.17 -24.48 22.22
C GLU A 123 4.79 -24.50 22.91
N ILE A 124 3.91 -23.55 22.58
CA ILE A 124 2.57 -23.43 23.13
C ILE A 124 1.58 -24.24 22.27
N SER A 125 0.78 -25.08 22.91
CA SER A 125 -0.22 -25.92 22.25
C SER A 125 -1.64 -25.44 22.53
N LEU A 126 -2.37 -25.01 21.50
CA LEU A 126 -3.78 -24.60 21.63
C LEU A 126 -4.71 -25.71 22.15
N SER A 127 -4.32 -26.99 22.02
CA SER A 127 -5.11 -28.11 22.55
C SER A 127 -4.89 -28.39 24.05
N LYS A 128 -3.80 -27.88 24.62
CA LYS A 128 -3.40 -28.11 26.00
C LYS A 128 -3.40 -26.84 26.85
N ASP A 129 -3.13 -25.71 26.22
CA ASP A 129 -2.92 -24.43 26.91
C ASP A 129 -4.11 -23.49 26.67
N LYS A 130 -4.44 -22.68 27.66
CA LYS A 130 -5.35 -21.55 27.48
C LYS A 130 -4.53 -20.39 26.93
N VAL A 131 -4.94 -19.85 25.80
CA VAL A 131 -4.24 -18.78 25.11
C VAL A 131 -5.19 -17.62 24.85
N ASP A 132 -4.77 -16.43 25.28
CA ASP A 132 -5.42 -15.17 24.94
C ASP A 132 -4.56 -14.42 23.92
N VAL A 133 -5.21 -13.82 22.93
CA VAL A 133 -4.55 -13.02 21.89
C VAL A 133 -4.91 -11.55 22.05
N LEU A 134 -3.91 -10.72 22.31
CA LEU A 134 -4.08 -9.27 22.34
C LEU A 134 -3.68 -8.66 20.99
N VAL A 135 -4.64 -8.05 20.32
CA VAL A 135 -4.38 -7.30 19.09
C VAL A 135 -4.15 -5.83 19.42
N ILE A 136 -2.99 -5.30 19.04
CA ILE A 136 -2.60 -3.92 19.31
C ILE A 136 -2.55 -3.15 17.99
N GLY A 137 -3.30 -2.06 17.91
CA GLY A 137 -3.29 -1.14 16.78
C GLY A 137 -2.73 0.23 17.18
N HIS A 138 -2.26 0.98 16.19
CA HIS A 138 -1.78 2.35 16.39
C HIS A 138 -2.90 3.31 16.78
N GLY A 139 -4.14 3.01 16.40
CA GLY A 139 -5.28 3.92 16.53
C GLY A 139 -5.36 4.95 15.41
N SER A 140 -6.50 5.58 15.30
CA SER A 140 -6.77 6.65 14.34
C SER A 140 -7.69 7.69 14.96
N MET A 141 -7.47 8.96 14.60
CA MET A 141 -8.37 10.07 14.94
C MET A 141 -9.42 10.32 13.85
N ASP A 142 -9.42 9.56 12.76
CA ASP A 142 -10.46 9.64 11.73
C ASP A 142 -11.71 8.93 12.23
N PRO A 143 -12.87 9.62 12.31
CA PRO A 143 -14.11 9.04 12.83
C PRO A 143 -14.84 8.12 11.82
N ASN A 144 -14.37 8.00 10.58
CA ASN A 144 -15.03 7.23 9.53
C ASN A 144 -14.27 5.98 9.16
#